data_b131b30a4eb992bb4f4a5e027aa4ac90
#
_entry.id   b131b30a4eb992bb4f4a5e027aa4ac90
#
_cell.length_a   1.000
_cell.length_b   1.000
_cell.length_c   1.000
_cell.angle_alpha   90.00
_cell.angle_beta   90.00
_cell.angle_gamma   90.00
#
_symmetry.space_group_name_H-M   'P 1'
#
loop_
_entity.id
_entity.type
_entity.pdbx_description
1 polymer ?
#
loop_
_entity_poly.entity_id
_entity_poly.type
_entity_poly.pdbx_seq_one_letter_code
_entity_poly.pdbx_strand_id
1 'polypeptide(L)'
;EGKIIYQNGDKKIETEVINGKCKLQWKVDWAMRWHAFDVDYEMYGKDLIESAILSKKICQVLGKKGPNGFAYEMFLDEKGEKISKSKGNGITIEEWLKYASPESLTLYMYQNPKRAKKLYNDVVPKAVDEYLVSIDKFREQDDKQKLLNPVWHIHNGNPPKEKSIMPFSVLLNLVGTSNATDKDVLWKFIKRYKKDIKV
;
A
#
# COMPACT_ATOMS: atom_id res chain seq x y z
N GLU A 1 -30.52 -18.51 -27.72
CA GLU A 1 -29.21 -18.00 -27.34
C GLU A 1 -29.39 -16.75 -26.45
N GLY A 2 -28.50 -16.52 -25.49
CA GLY A 2 -28.63 -15.40 -24.53
C GLY A 2 -29.45 -15.75 -23.28
N LYS A 3 -29.56 -17.05 -22.95
CA LYS A 3 -30.20 -17.55 -21.76
C LYS A 3 -29.30 -18.53 -21.02
N ILE A 4 -29.38 -18.53 -19.69
CA ILE A 4 -28.81 -19.56 -18.81
C ILE A 4 -29.93 -20.45 -18.35
N ILE A 5 -29.70 -21.75 -18.42
CA ILE A 5 -30.62 -22.80 -17.93
C ILE A 5 -29.94 -23.51 -16.79
N TYR A 6 -30.56 -23.54 -15.63
CA TYR A 6 -30.02 -24.23 -14.44
C TYR A 6 -31.13 -24.89 -13.64
N GLN A 7 -30.74 -25.83 -12.79
CA GLN A 7 -31.64 -26.57 -11.92
C GLN A 7 -31.56 -26.03 -10.49
N ASN A 8 -32.71 -25.73 -9.90
CA ASN A 8 -32.82 -25.32 -8.50
C ASN A 8 -33.83 -26.26 -7.80
N GLY A 9 -33.32 -27.25 -7.11
CA GLY A 9 -34.13 -28.40 -6.64
C GLY A 9 -34.75 -29.12 -7.83
N ASP A 10 -36.04 -29.36 -7.78
CA ASP A 10 -36.78 -30.05 -8.85
C ASP A 10 -37.24 -29.14 -10.00
N LYS A 11 -36.94 -27.86 -9.91
CA LYS A 11 -37.37 -26.85 -10.90
C LYS A 11 -36.22 -26.49 -11.85
N LYS A 12 -36.47 -26.61 -13.16
CA LYS A 12 -35.63 -26.06 -14.22
C LYS A 12 -35.94 -24.58 -14.36
N ILE A 13 -34.94 -23.75 -14.18
CA ILE A 13 -35.05 -22.29 -14.31
C ILE A 13 -34.32 -21.84 -15.57
N GLU A 14 -34.97 -20.97 -16.34
CA GLU A 14 -34.40 -20.34 -17.51
C GLU A 14 -34.38 -18.81 -17.29
N THR A 15 -33.19 -18.21 -17.43
CA THR A 15 -32.99 -16.77 -17.19
C THR A 15 -32.22 -16.14 -18.34
N GLU A 16 -32.68 -14.99 -18.81
CA GLU A 16 -31.94 -14.20 -19.78
C GLU A 16 -30.65 -13.64 -19.19
N VAL A 17 -29.56 -13.55 -19.98
CA VAL A 17 -28.26 -13.04 -19.54
C VAL A 17 -28.12 -11.51 -19.66
N ILE A 18 -29.15 -10.84 -20.17
CA ILE A 18 -29.18 -9.38 -20.41
C ILE A 18 -29.89 -8.63 -19.29
N ASN A 19 -29.79 -7.29 -19.33
CA ASN A 19 -30.47 -6.38 -18.39
C ASN A 19 -30.18 -6.66 -16.89
N GLY A 20 -28.99 -7.10 -16.56
CA GLY A 20 -28.58 -7.33 -15.17
C GLY A 20 -29.20 -8.57 -14.52
N LYS A 21 -29.90 -9.42 -15.26
CA LYS A 21 -30.56 -10.64 -14.74
C LYS A 21 -29.57 -11.74 -14.36
N CYS A 22 -28.35 -11.72 -14.90
CA CYS A 22 -27.28 -12.65 -14.61
C CYS A 22 -26.00 -11.93 -14.22
N LYS A 23 -25.20 -12.56 -13.36
CA LYS A 23 -23.88 -12.09 -12.95
C LYS A 23 -22.85 -13.17 -13.22
N LEU A 24 -21.74 -12.80 -13.82
CA LEU A 24 -20.60 -13.70 -13.96
C LEU A 24 -20.00 -14.07 -12.59
N GLN A 25 -19.50 -15.29 -12.47
CA GLN A 25 -18.65 -15.64 -11.36
C GLN A 25 -17.43 -14.71 -11.35
N TRP A 26 -17.01 -14.24 -10.17
CA TRP A 26 -16.03 -13.17 -10.06
C TRP A 26 -14.68 -13.42 -10.78
N LYS A 27 -14.21 -14.67 -10.86
CA LYS A 27 -12.97 -15.02 -11.58
C LYS A 27 -13.12 -14.85 -13.10
N VAL A 28 -14.30 -15.14 -13.63
CA VAL A 28 -14.64 -14.93 -15.03
C VAL A 28 -14.80 -13.43 -15.30
N ASP A 29 -15.48 -12.71 -14.40
CA ASP A 29 -15.63 -11.25 -14.48
C ASP A 29 -14.25 -10.56 -14.44
N TRP A 30 -13.34 -11.01 -13.59
CA TRP A 30 -11.98 -10.49 -13.50
C TRP A 30 -11.21 -10.67 -14.82
N ALA A 31 -11.24 -11.87 -15.39
CA ALA A 31 -10.63 -12.15 -16.69
C ALA A 31 -11.25 -11.35 -17.83
N MET A 32 -12.58 -11.18 -17.83
CA MET A 32 -13.30 -10.35 -18.79
C MET A 32 -12.85 -8.89 -18.72
N ARG A 33 -12.67 -8.34 -17.51
CA ARG A 33 -12.16 -6.96 -17.32
C ARG A 33 -10.75 -6.82 -17.83
N TRP A 34 -9.85 -7.77 -17.55
CA TRP A 34 -8.51 -7.77 -18.11
C TRP A 34 -8.52 -7.74 -19.64
N HIS A 35 -9.40 -8.54 -20.24
CA HIS A 35 -9.56 -8.56 -21.68
C HIS A 35 -10.15 -7.26 -22.24
N ALA A 36 -11.20 -6.74 -21.63
CA ALA A 36 -11.93 -5.57 -22.12
C ALA A 36 -11.15 -4.26 -21.98
N PHE A 37 -10.35 -4.13 -20.91
CA PHE A 37 -9.57 -2.91 -20.62
C PHE A 37 -8.09 -3.01 -21.02
N ASP A 38 -7.68 -4.09 -21.69
CA ASP A 38 -6.29 -4.31 -22.09
C ASP A 38 -5.29 -4.13 -20.93
N VAL A 39 -5.58 -4.77 -19.78
CA VAL A 39 -4.78 -4.61 -18.57
C VAL A 39 -3.41 -5.27 -18.74
N ASP A 40 -2.35 -4.49 -18.69
CA ASP A 40 -0.96 -4.97 -18.81
C ASP A 40 -0.37 -5.47 -17.50
N TYR A 41 -0.79 -4.85 -16.38
CA TYR A 41 -0.21 -5.13 -15.06
C TYR A 41 -1.23 -4.97 -13.94
N GLU A 42 -1.25 -5.94 -13.02
CA GLU A 42 -2.09 -5.89 -11.81
C GLU A 42 -1.42 -6.59 -10.64
N MET A 43 -1.46 -5.95 -9.47
CA MET A 43 -1.02 -6.54 -8.20
C MET A 43 -2.23 -7.05 -7.41
N TYR A 44 -2.07 -8.17 -6.73
CA TYR A 44 -3.13 -8.77 -5.93
C TYR A 44 -2.59 -9.39 -4.64
N GLY A 45 -3.45 -9.50 -3.62
CA GLY A 45 -3.11 -10.17 -2.38
C GLY A 45 -2.82 -11.66 -2.58
N LYS A 46 -1.96 -12.24 -1.76
CA LYS A 46 -1.55 -13.65 -1.87
C LYS A 46 -2.73 -14.64 -1.82
N ASP A 47 -3.82 -14.27 -1.18
CA ASP A 47 -5.06 -15.04 -1.10
C ASP A 47 -5.81 -15.18 -2.45
N LEU A 48 -5.41 -14.37 -3.45
CA LEU A 48 -5.95 -14.40 -4.79
C LEU A 48 -5.08 -15.13 -5.82
N ILE A 49 -3.95 -15.73 -5.42
CA ILE A 49 -2.98 -16.36 -6.36
C ILE A 49 -3.68 -17.42 -7.24
N GLU A 50 -4.39 -18.37 -6.65
CA GLU A 50 -5.09 -19.42 -7.42
C GLU A 50 -6.16 -18.82 -8.35
N SER A 51 -6.84 -17.80 -7.87
CA SER A 51 -7.85 -17.10 -8.66
C SER A 51 -7.23 -16.35 -9.84
N ALA A 52 -6.08 -15.70 -9.64
CA ALA A 52 -5.35 -15.03 -10.71
C ALA A 52 -4.85 -16.02 -11.77
N ILE A 53 -4.36 -17.20 -11.35
CA ILE A 53 -3.95 -18.26 -12.29
C ILE A 53 -5.13 -18.71 -13.14
N LEU A 54 -6.30 -18.96 -12.52
CA LEU A 54 -7.50 -19.35 -13.25
C LEU A 54 -7.99 -18.23 -14.18
N SER A 55 -8.06 -17.00 -13.70
CA SER A 55 -8.48 -15.85 -14.51
C SER A 55 -7.55 -15.62 -15.71
N LYS A 56 -6.23 -15.85 -15.57
CA LYS A 56 -5.29 -15.81 -16.71
C LYS A 56 -5.62 -16.87 -17.78
N LYS A 57 -5.96 -18.09 -17.37
CA LYS A 57 -6.40 -19.15 -18.30
C LYS A 57 -7.69 -18.75 -19.02
N ILE A 58 -8.65 -18.19 -18.28
CA ILE A 58 -9.91 -17.70 -18.87
C ILE A 58 -9.63 -16.56 -19.86
N CYS A 59 -8.74 -15.62 -19.52
CA CYS A 59 -8.36 -14.53 -20.42
C CYS A 59 -7.76 -15.05 -21.74
N GLN A 60 -6.94 -16.13 -21.67
CA GLN A 60 -6.42 -16.81 -22.87
C GLN A 60 -7.54 -17.40 -23.73
N VAL A 61 -8.57 -17.99 -23.14
CA VAL A 61 -9.75 -18.48 -23.88
C VAL A 61 -10.50 -17.32 -24.58
N LEU A 62 -10.50 -16.14 -23.98
CA LEU A 62 -11.05 -14.92 -24.56
C LEU A 62 -10.15 -14.32 -25.67
N GLY A 63 -9.00 -14.91 -25.95
CA GLY A 63 -8.09 -14.51 -27.01
C GLY A 63 -6.98 -13.52 -26.64
N LYS A 64 -6.80 -13.22 -25.34
CA LYS A 64 -5.71 -12.34 -24.86
C LYS A 64 -4.87 -12.99 -23.78
N LYS A 65 -3.61 -12.58 -23.67
CA LYS A 65 -2.75 -12.92 -22.55
C LYS A 65 -3.20 -12.12 -21.32
N GLY A 66 -3.37 -12.77 -20.18
CA GLY A 66 -3.63 -12.07 -18.92
C GLY A 66 -2.45 -11.20 -18.46
N PRO A 67 -2.69 -10.19 -17.59
CA PRO A 67 -1.70 -9.20 -17.19
C PRO A 67 -0.48 -9.81 -16.49
N ASN A 68 0.65 -9.13 -16.59
CA ASN A 68 1.75 -9.34 -15.68
C ASN A 68 1.39 -8.82 -14.28
N GLY A 69 2.03 -9.32 -13.26
CA GLY A 69 1.79 -8.86 -11.90
C GLY A 69 2.43 -9.74 -10.85
N PHE A 70 2.29 -9.37 -9.60
CA PHE A 70 2.75 -10.19 -8.49
C PHE A 70 1.78 -10.16 -7.30
N ALA A 71 1.86 -11.23 -6.51
CA ALA A 71 1.15 -11.30 -5.25
C ALA A 71 1.94 -10.60 -4.14
N TYR A 72 1.27 -9.74 -3.38
CA TYR A 72 1.82 -9.14 -2.17
C TYR A 72 1.30 -9.82 -0.91
N GLU A 73 2.08 -9.72 0.18
CA GLU A 73 1.72 -10.25 1.49
C GLU A 73 0.70 -9.37 2.21
N MET A 74 0.05 -9.97 3.21
CA MET A 74 -0.96 -9.28 4.01
C MET A 74 -0.33 -8.32 5.02
N PHE A 75 -1.10 -7.31 5.40
CA PHE A 75 -0.83 -6.51 6.57
C PHE A 75 -1.44 -7.14 7.81
N LEU A 76 -0.69 -7.10 8.89
CA LEU A 76 -1.05 -7.68 10.19
C LEU A 76 -1.22 -6.56 11.22
N ASP A 77 -2.04 -6.79 12.21
CA ASP A 77 -2.17 -5.88 13.35
C ASP A 77 -0.96 -5.98 14.31
N GLU A 78 -1.02 -5.27 15.42
CA GLU A 78 0.03 -5.29 16.46
C GLU A 78 0.29 -6.70 17.00
N LYS A 79 -0.76 -7.52 17.12
CA LYS A 79 -0.68 -8.90 17.62
C LYS A 79 -0.21 -9.91 16.57
N GLY A 80 -0.12 -9.50 15.30
CA GLY A 80 0.23 -10.37 14.18
C GLY A 80 -0.97 -11.06 13.57
N GLU A 81 -2.20 -10.62 13.86
CA GLU A 81 -3.42 -11.10 13.22
C GLU A 81 -3.71 -10.36 11.91
N LYS A 82 -4.43 -11.01 11.01
CA LYS A 82 -4.86 -10.38 9.75
C LYS A 82 -5.73 -9.15 10.03
N ILE A 83 -5.37 -8.02 9.43
CA ILE A 83 -6.20 -6.82 9.47
C ILE A 83 -7.51 -7.05 8.70
N SER A 84 -8.61 -6.67 9.30
CA SER A 84 -9.94 -6.80 8.72
C SER A 84 -10.75 -5.55 9.02
N LYS A 85 -11.48 -5.03 8.02
CA LYS A 85 -12.36 -3.86 8.17
C LYS A 85 -13.43 -4.07 9.25
N SER A 86 -13.95 -5.29 9.37
CA SER A 86 -14.99 -5.61 10.37
C SER A 86 -14.44 -5.63 11.80
N LYS A 87 -13.15 -5.93 11.99
CA LYS A 87 -12.49 -5.91 13.30
C LYS A 87 -11.97 -4.53 13.69
N GLY A 88 -11.74 -3.64 12.72
CA GLY A 88 -11.14 -2.31 12.96
C GLY A 88 -9.77 -2.36 13.61
N ASN A 89 -9.01 -3.44 13.39
CA ASN A 89 -7.76 -3.73 14.10
C ASN A 89 -6.48 -3.24 13.38
N GLY A 90 -6.61 -2.30 12.46
CA GLY A 90 -5.48 -1.70 11.74
C GLY A 90 -5.61 -0.19 11.66
N ILE A 91 -4.52 0.51 11.37
CA ILE A 91 -4.53 1.95 11.09
C ILE A 91 -5.06 2.20 9.66
N THR A 92 -5.91 3.20 9.49
CA THR A 92 -6.39 3.63 8.17
C THR A 92 -5.41 4.58 7.50
N ILE A 93 -5.56 4.80 6.19
CA ILE A 93 -4.76 5.79 5.45
C ILE A 93 -4.97 7.18 6.04
N GLU A 94 -6.22 7.54 6.33
CA GLU A 94 -6.58 8.84 6.92
C GLU A 94 -5.93 9.04 8.30
N GLU A 95 -5.84 7.99 9.10
CA GLU A 95 -5.14 8.04 10.39
C GLU A 95 -3.63 8.22 10.21
N TRP A 96 -3.01 7.48 9.27
CA TRP A 96 -1.59 7.67 8.95
C TRP A 96 -1.30 9.11 8.55
N LEU A 97 -2.10 9.68 7.64
CA LEU A 97 -1.90 11.02 7.09
C LEU A 97 -2.10 12.16 8.10
N LYS A 98 -2.66 11.88 9.29
CA LYS A 98 -2.69 12.85 10.40
C LYS A 98 -1.30 13.09 11.01
N TYR A 99 -0.39 12.13 10.90
CA TYR A 99 0.89 12.12 11.60
C TYR A 99 2.11 12.11 10.66
N ALA A 100 1.94 11.62 9.45
CA ALA A 100 3.03 11.37 8.53
C ALA A 100 2.65 11.63 7.07
N SER A 101 3.65 11.84 6.23
CA SER A 101 3.45 12.15 4.81
C SER A 101 3.00 10.93 4.00
N PRO A 102 2.30 11.13 2.86
CA PRO A 102 1.93 10.05 1.95
C PRO A 102 3.16 9.34 1.37
N GLU A 103 4.30 10.03 1.22
CA GLU A 103 5.53 9.43 0.71
C GLU A 103 6.11 8.41 1.68
N SER A 104 6.06 8.67 2.99
CA SER A 104 6.46 7.72 4.02
C SER A 104 5.58 6.46 4.03
N LEU A 105 4.27 6.63 3.83
CA LEU A 105 3.33 5.53 3.66
C LEU A 105 3.64 4.73 2.40
N THR A 106 3.88 5.42 1.28
CA THR A 106 4.20 4.79 0.01
C THR A 106 5.45 3.92 0.12
N LEU A 107 6.53 4.45 0.73
CA LEU A 107 7.74 3.66 0.99
C LEU A 107 7.41 2.43 1.84
N TYR A 108 6.69 2.62 2.94
CA TYR A 108 6.33 1.53 3.84
C TYR A 108 5.51 0.44 3.14
N MET A 109 4.53 0.81 2.33
CA MET A 109 3.65 -0.13 1.61
C MET A 109 4.42 -0.98 0.60
N TYR A 110 5.32 -0.36 -0.17
CA TYR A 110 6.02 -1.02 -1.28
C TYR A 110 7.39 -1.60 -0.93
N GLN A 111 7.98 -1.23 0.20
CA GLN A 111 9.21 -1.84 0.69
C GLN A 111 8.96 -3.31 1.07
N ASN A 112 9.67 -4.25 0.42
CA ASN A 112 9.51 -5.70 0.66
C ASN A 112 8.05 -6.21 0.56
N PRO A 113 7.36 -6.05 -0.58
CA PRO A 113 5.93 -6.34 -0.70
C PRO A 113 5.60 -7.84 -0.55
N LYS A 114 6.59 -8.73 -0.69
CA LYS A 114 6.45 -10.19 -0.48
C LYS A 114 6.63 -10.63 0.98
N ARG A 115 6.79 -9.68 1.92
CA ARG A 115 6.91 -9.96 3.34
C ARG A 115 5.73 -9.36 4.11
N ALA A 116 5.11 -10.16 4.96
CA ALA A 116 4.05 -9.68 5.85
C ALA A 116 4.57 -8.57 6.76
N LYS A 117 3.80 -7.52 6.93
CA LYS A 117 4.13 -6.34 7.73
C LYS A 117 3.03 -6.03 8.72
N LYS A 118 3.41 -5.54 9.88
CA LYS A 118 2.47 -5.03 10.86
C LYS A 118 2.08 -3.60 10.52
N LEU A 119 0.81 -3.25 10.60
CA LEU A 119 0.28 -1.92 10.31
C LEU A 119 -0.55 -1.43 11.50
N TYR A 120 0.10 -0.68 12.41
CA TYR A 120 -0.46 -0.09 13.63
C TYR A 120 0.32 1.20 13.99
N ASN A 121 -0.14 1.96 14.98
CA ASN A 121 0.36 3.32 15.24
C ASN A 121 1.88 3.43 15.45
N ASP A 122 2.50 2.50 16.19
CA ASP A 122 3.95 2.57 16.49
C ASP A 122 4.84 2.32 15.27
N VAL A 123 4.26 1.86 14.17
CA VAL A 123 4.98 1.69 12.90
C VAL A 123 5.22 3.04 12.22
N VAL A 124 4.33 4.01 12.42
CA VAL A 124 4.38 5.32 11.74
C VAL A 124 5.69 6.06 11.97
N PRO A 125 6.17 6.25 13.22
CA PRO A 125 7.45 6.95 13.47
C PRO A 125 8.64 6.27 12.80
N LYS A 126 8.68 4.95 12.84
CA LYS A 126 9.75 4.15 12.23
C LYS A 126 9.75 4.28 10.70
N ALA A 127 8.57 4.22 10.10
CA ALA A 127 8.42 4.37 8.65
C ALA A 127 8.82 5.77 8.16
N VAL A 128 8.50 6.82 8.94
CA VAL A 128 8.97 8.18 8.65
C VAL A 128 10.48 8.27 8.74
N ASP A 129 11.09 7.70 9.78
CA ASP A 129 12.54 7.72 9.93
C ASP A 129 13.25 6.94 8.82
N GLU A 130 12.73 5.77 8.42
CA GLU A 130 13.26 5.00 7.27
C GLU A 130 13.15 5.79 5.96
N TYR A 131 12.06 6.53 5.77
CA TYR A 131 11.88 7.39 4.61
C TYR A 131 12.92 8.53 4.59
N LEU A 132 13.12 9.22 5.72
CA LEU A 132 14.11 10.28 5.85
C LEU A 132 15.53 9.79 5.62
N VAL A 133 15.89 8.62 6.17
CA VAL A 133 17.19 7.97 5.91
C VAL A 133 17.35 7.62 4.42
N SER A 134 16.28 7.20 3.75
CA SER A 134 16.32 6.89 2.32
C SER A 134 16.53 8.13 1.45
N ILE A 135 15.97 9.29 1.85
CA ILE A 135 16.26 10.59 1.23
C ILE A 135 17.73 10.99 1.43
N ASP A 136 18.26 10.86 2.64
CA ASP A 136 19.65 11.22 2.91
C ASP A 136 20.62 10.34 2.11
N LYS A 137 20.38 9.04 2.05
CA LYS A 137 21.15 8.12 1.21
C LYS A 137 21.08 8.50 -0.27
N PHE A 138 19.91 8.89 -0.77
CA PHE A 138 19.72 9.29 -2.17
C PHE A 138 20.65 10.42 -2.58
N ARG A 139 20.94 11.36 -1.69
CA ARG A 139 21.82 12.51 -1.97
C ARG A 139 23.28 12.11 -2.19
N GLU A 140 23.72 11.04 -1.56
CA GLU A 140 25.10 10.56 -1.59
C GLU A 140 25.33 9.51 -2.68
N GLN A 141 24.27 9.02 -3.33
CA GLN A 141 24.29 7.97 -4.33
C GLN A 141 24.67 8.50 -5.73
N ASP A 142 25.33 7.64 -6.51
CA ASP A 142 25.50 7.86 -7.94
C ASP A 142 24.17 7.65 -8.71
N ASP A 143 24.14 7.99 -9.98
CA ASP A 143 22.91 7.95 -10.78
C ASP A 143 22.31 6.54 -10.91
N LYS A 144 23.15 5.50 -11.00
CA LYS A 144 22.69 4.11 -11.04
C LYS A 144 22.07 3.68 -9.71
N GLN A 145 22.67 4.05 -8.61
CA GLN A 145 22.16 3.76 -7.27
C GLN A 145 20.89 4.53 -6.98
N LYS A 146 20.77 5.79 -7.46
CA LYS A 146 19.56 6.60 -7.35
C LYS A 146 18.36 5.95 -8.01
N LEU A 147 18.53 5.36 -9.20
CA LEU A 147 17.46 4.63 -9.89
C LEU A 147 16.96 3.40 -9.11
N LEU A 148 17.81 2.80 -8.28
CA LEU A 148 17.46 1.67 -7.41
C LEU A 148 16.87 2.11 -6.07
N ASN A 149 16.97 3.39 -5.72
CA ASN A 149 16.42 3.92 -4.48
C ASN A 149 14.92 4.20 -4.63
N PRO A 150 14.04 3.66 -3.76
CA PRO A 150 12.60 3.91 -3.82
C PRO A 150 12.21 5.40 -3.83
N VAL A 151 13.01 6.25 -3.20
CA VAL A 151 12.79 7.71 -3.15
C VAL A 151 12.75 8.32 -4.55
N TRP A 152 13.57 7.82 -5.49
CA TRP A 152 13.54 8.30 -6.87
C TRP A 152 12.15 8.09 -7.51
N HIS A 153 11.58 6.90 -7.30
CA HIS A 153 10.27 6.54 -7.86
C HIS A 153 9.12 7.27 -7.17
N ILE A 154 9.18 7.42 -5.85
CA ILE A 154 8.18 8.14 -5.06
C ILE A 154 8.08 9.61 -5.48
N HIS A 155 9.22 10.22 -5.83
CA HIS A 155 9.31 11.64 -6.16
C HIS A 155 9.53 11.94 -7.65
N ASN A 156 9.37 10.95 -8.54
CA ASN A 156 9.62 11.10 -9.97
C ASN A 156 10.99 11.77 -10.27
N GLY A 157 12.04 11.34 -9.57
CA GLY A 157 13.40 11.86 -9.72
C GLY A 157 13.72 13.14 -8.96
N ASN A 158 12.74 13.79 -8.32
CA ASN A 158 12.91 15.10 -7.64
C ASN A 158 12.58 15.03 -6.15
N PRO A 159 13.36 14.31 -5.32
CA PRO A 159 13.11 14.26 -3.89
C PRO A 159 13.41 15.61 -3.21
N PRO A 160 12.84 15.86 -2.01
CA PRO A 160 13.12 17.07 -1.22
C PRO A 160 14.61 17.29 -0.99
N LYS A 161 15.05 18.55 -1.08
CA LYS A 161 16.45 18.94 -0.85
C LYS A 161 16.75 19.25 0.62
N GLU A 162 15.73 19.62 1.38
CA GLU A 162 15.87 19.91 2.80
C GLU A 162 16.24 18.66 3.59
N LYS A 163 17.19 18.80 4.52
CA LYS A 163 17.54 17.76 5.47
C LYS A 163 16.57 17.79 6.65
N SER A 164 16.16 16.63 7.11
CA SER A 164 15.45 16.55 8.38
C SER A 164 16.36 17.04 9.52
N ILE A 165 15.78 17.82 10.42
CA ILE A 165 16.48 18.35 11.61
C ILE A 165 16.85 17.20 12.55
N MET A 166 15.93 16.24 12.73
CA MET A 166 16.10 15.06 13.59
C MET A 166 15.14 13.94 13.18
N PRO A 167 15.38 12.70 13.63
CA PRO A 167 14.42 11.61 13.47
C PRO A 167 13.07 11.92 14.10
N PHE A 168 12.00 11.46 13.48
CA PHE A 168 10.63 11.65 13.97
C PHE A 168 10.41 10.95 15.30
N SER A 169 10.99 9.76 15.48
CA SER A 169 10.96 9.02 16.75
C SER A 169 11.60 9.82 17.91
N VAL A 170 12.69 10.55 17.65
CA VAL A 170 13.33 11.42 18.65
C VAL A 170 12.43 12.62 18.98
N LEU A 171 11.78 13.21 17.96
CA LEU A 171 10.83 14.30 18.15
C LEU A 171 9.66 13.88 19.05
N LEU A 172 9.10 12.69 18.83
CA LEU A 172 8.02 12.14 19.67
C LEU A 172 8.49 11.94 21.13
N ASN A 173 9.69 11.42 21.33
CA ASN A 173 10.25 11.26 22.67
C ASN A 173 10.44 12.61 23.38
N LEU A 174 10.87 13.64 22.64
CA LEU A 174 11.00 15.00 23.20
C LEU A 174 9.64 15.57 23.59
N VAL A 175 8.59 15.36 22.79
CA VAL A 175 7.22 15.77 23.14
C VAL A 175 6.78 15.09 24.44
N GLY A 176 6.94 13.76 24.53
CA GLY A 176 6.54 12.99 25.71
C GLY A 176 7.30 13.38 26.98
N THR A 177 8.61 13.61 26.88
CA THR A 177 9.45 13.94 28.06
C THR A 177 9.36 15.40 28.48
N SER A 178 9.11 16.32 27.56
CA SER A 178 9.01 17.75 27.85
C SER A 178 7.62 18.21 28.28
N ASN A 179 6.59 17.36 28.14
CA ASN A 179 5.18 17.73 28.25
C ASN A 179 4.85 19.03 27.46
N ALA A 180 5.49 19.19 26.30
CA ALA A 180 5.30 20.38 25.47
C ALA A 180 3.85 20.45 24.96
N THR A 181 3.16 21.50 25.35
CA THR A 181 1.76 21.76 24.95
C THR A 181 1.65 22.58 23.68
N ASP A 182 2.74 23.23 23.29
CA ASP A 182 2.81 24.04 22.07
C ASP A 182 4.17 23.89 21.36
N LYS A 183 4.20 24.36 20.11
CA LYS A 183 5.37 24.29 19.23
C LYS A 183 6.58 25.09 19.74
N ASP A 184 6.36 26.20 20.45
CA ASP A 184 7.44 27.09 20.88
C ASP A 184 8.19 26.49 22.08
N VAL A 185 7.45 25.84 22.98
CA VAL A 185 8.06 25.06 24.06
C VAL A 185 8.87 23.90 23.48
N LEU A 186 8.28 23.12 22.56
CA LEU A 186 8.98 22.02 21.90
C LEU A 186 10.24 22.50 21.17
N TRP A 187 10.14 23.65 20.47
CA TRP A 187 11.29 24.22 19.75
C TRP A 187 12.47 24.59 20.66
N LYS A 188 12.20 25.05 21.87
CA LYS A 188 13.27 25.29 22.86
C LYS A 188 13.98 24.00 23.26
N PHE A 189 13.26 22.89 23.40
CA PHE A 189 13.88 21.57 23.64
C PHE A 189 14.68 21.06 22.46
N ILE A 190 14.15 21.20 21.25
CA ILE A 190 14.86 20.83 20.01
C ILE A 190 16.19 21.57 19.90
N LYS A 191 16.21 22.89 20.13
CA LYS A 191 17.43 23.72 20.12
C LYS A 191 18.46 23.26 21.16
N ARG A 192 18.02 22.80 22.34
CA ARG A 192 18.92 22.27 23.37
C ARG A 192 19.53 20.91 22.97
N TYR A 193 18.71 20.09 22.32
CA TYR A 193 19.15 18.77 21.88
C TYR A 193 20.15 18.87 20.72
N LYS A 194 19.96 19.80 19.82
CA LYS A 194 20.80 20.01 18.63
C LYS A 194 21.32 21.45 18.59
N LYS A 195 22.46 21.68 19.23
CA LYS A 195 23.06 23.03 19.39
C LYS A 195 23.43 23.73 18.09
N ASP A 196 23.55 23.01 16.96
CA ASP A 196 24.03 23.52 15.68
C ASP A 196 22.91 23.92 14.71
N ILE A 197 21.65 23.97 15.15
CA ILE A 197 20.54 24.42 14.30
C ILE A 197 20.62 25.95 14.18
N LYS A 198 21.10 26.42 13.03
CA LYS A 198 20.92 27.82 12.61
C LYS A 198 19.46 28.02 12.17
N VAL A 199 18.80 29.02 12.74
CA VAL A 199 17.46 29.48 12.31
C VAL A 199 17.58 30.28 11.04
#